data_48f1621bf652f59d84a50d84d0632f22
#
_entry.id   48f1621bf652f59d84a50d84d0632f22
#
_cell.length_a   1.000
_cell.length_b   1.000
_cell.length_c   1.000
_cell.angle_alpha   90.00
_cell.angle_beta   90.00
_cell.angle_gamma   90.00
#
_symmetry.space_group_name_H-M   'P 1'
#
loop_
_entity.id
_entity.type
_entity.pdbx_description
1 polymer ?
#
loop_
_entity_poly.entity_id
_entity_poly.type
_entity_poly.pdbx_seq_one_letter_code
_entity_poly.pdbx_strand_id
1 'polypeptide(L)'
;MTKISKVKGLTALSTVLLLGSSFFVNSAFGAVAKATSSDSLILFQQHCAVCHGEDRLGGMGPALLPENLKRFRKKAAIDVITNGRAATQMQGFKQSLKPEQIQSLVDYIYTPLAEVPTWDRAAIEKSRIVHNPMNTLPKEPTFKADMLNLFVVVELGDHHFTLLDGDSFEPIGRFPTRFALHGGPKYSPDGRYVYFTSRDGWISKFDIYSQKYVAEIRAGINARNSAVSADGRYVMVANYLPHTLVMLDAEELKPLKIFDVKDAGGVSSRVSAVYTAKPRDSFIAALKDVPEVWEISYADDPPPGFSGWEHDYNPVSGDLVKPPPFPLKRVKVNSYLDDFFFNQEYDLLIGSSREGLGMVLSMDVRKVIHTLDIPGMPHLGSGISWQREGRTVMATPNIKEGLVTIIDMDSWEVIKKIKTLGPGFFMRSHENSRYAWVDVFFGPNRNAVHVIDKQSLEIVKTLRPVENKTAAHIEFTRDGKYALLSIWDMDGALIVYDAETLEEVKRIPMSKPSGKYNVWNKTRLSAGTSH
;
A
#
# COMPACT_ATOMS: atom_id res chain seq x y z
N MET A 1 -22.07 -30.17 59.97
CA MET A 1 -23.52 -30.31 60.25
C MET A 1 -24.19 -30.32 58.90
N THR A 2 -24.51 -31.57 58.42
CA THR A 2 -25.85 -32.14 58.23
C THR A 2 -26.60 -31.53 57.02
N LYS A 3 -27.05 -32.22 56.00
CA LYS A 3 -27.54 -33.62 55.83
C LYS A 3 -27.63 -33.98 54.33
N ILE A 4 -27.34 -35.21 54.07
CA ILE A 4 -27.60 -35.99 52.85
C ILE A 4 -29.09 -36.34 52.78
N SER A 5 -29.69 -36.41 51.59
CA SER A 5 -30.79 -37.34 51.35
C SER A 5 -30.78 -37.92 49.95
N LYS A 6 -30.63 -39.21 49.86
CA LYS A 6 -30.87 -40.12 48.72
C LYS A 6 -32.35 -40.46 48.66
N VAL A 7 -32.93 -40.60 47.46
CA VAL A 7 -34.03 -41.58 47.25
C VAL A 7 -33.80 -42.28 45.90
N LYS A 8 -33.97 -43.59 45.96
CA LYS A 8 -33.88 -44.62 44.92
C LYS A 8 -35.26 -44.92 44.29
N GLY A 9 -35.22 -45.48 43.09
CA GLY A 9 -36.12 -46.51 42.59
C GLY A 9 -37.05 -46.01 41.49
N LEU A 10 -37.41 -46.66 40.44
CA LEU A 10 -37.51 -48.08 40.12
C LEU A 10 -37.82 -48.21 38.61
N THR A 11 -37.33 -49.24 37.99
CA THR A 11 -37.57 -49.77 36.65
C THR A 11 -39.02 -49.91 36.21
N ALA A 12 -39.31 -49.69 34.93
CA ALA A 12 -40.31 -50.46 34.18
C ALA A 12 -39.95 -50.51 32.69
N LEU A 13 -39.75 -51.67 32.21
CA LEU A 13 -39.59 -52.12 30.82
C LEU A 13 -40.98 -52.09 30.15
N SER A 14 -41.09 -51.47 28.97
CA SER A 14 -42.22 -51.74 28.07
C SER A 14 -41.72 -51.66 26.63
N THR A 15 -41.60 -52.82 26.02
CA THR A 15 -41.33 -53.06 24.60
C THR A 15 -42.59 -52.75 23.80
N VAL A 16 -42.50 -51.79 22.84
CA VAL A 16 -43.47 -51.66 21.78
C VAL A 16 -42.75 -51.69 20.44
N LEU A 17 -42.99 -52.79 19.70
CA LEU A 17 -42.71 -52.90 18.27
C LEU A 17 -43.66 -51.94 17.51
N LEU A 18 -43.11 -51.10 16.65
CA LEU A 18 -43.86 -50.51 15.55
C LEU A 18 -42.99 -50.51 14.29
N LEU A 19 -43.61 -51.11 13.28
CA LEU A 19 -43.15 -51.36 11.93
C LEU A 19 -42.73 -50.07 11.17
N GLY A 20 -41.75 -50.29 10.32
CA GLY A 20 -41.13 -49.28 9.49
C GLY A 20 -42.04 -48.66 8.43
N SER A 21 -41.69 -47.44 8.14
CA SER A 21 -41.91 -46.82 6.84
C SER A 21 -40.71 -45.96 6.55
N SER A 22 -39.80 -46.52 5.74
CA SER A 22 -38.63 -45.80 5.22
C SER A 22 -39.10 -44.73 4.22
N PHE A 23 -39.19 -43.51 4.67
CA PHE A 23 -39.26 -42.38 3.74
C PHE A 23 -37.83 -42.04 3.33
N PHE A 24 -37.50 -42.44 2.10
CA PHE A 24 -36.35 -41.87 1.36
C PHE A 24 -36.66 -40.39 1.08
N VAL A 25 -36.17 -39.49 1.93
CA VAL A 25 -36.06 -38.10 1.57
C VAL A 25 -34.78 -37.97 0.75
N ASN A 26 -34.96 -37.93 -0.51
CA ASN A 26 -33.94 -37.80 -1.54
C ASN A 26 -33.19 -36.48 -1.36
N SER A 27 -31.90 -36.55 -1.25
CA SER A 27 -30.92 -35.45 -1.21
C SER A 27 -30.91 -34.73 -2.57
N ALA A 28 -31.87 -33.86 -2.80
CA ALA A 28 -31.87 -32.96 -3.96
C ALA A 28 -31.01 -31.69 -3.76
N PHE A 29 -30.44 -31.48 -2.56
CA PHE A 29 -29.63 -30.30 -2.27
C PHE A 29 -28.18 -30.35 -2.79
N GLY A 30 -27.63 -31.53 -3.08
CA GLY A 30 -26.27 -31.66 -3.56
C GLY A 30 -26.07 -31.42 -5.07
N ALA A 31 -27.12 -31.63 -5.86
CA ALA A 31 -27.04 -31.51 -7.33
C ALA A 31 -27.19 -30.05 -7.79
N VAL A 32 -27.96 -29.23 -7.10
CA VAL A 32 -28.16 -27.80 -7.43
C VAL A 32 -26.90 -26.96 -7.16
N ALA A 33 -26.18 -27.25 -6.07
CA ALA A 33 -24.93 -26.55 -5.75
C ALA A 33 -23.79 -26.88 -6.72
N LYS A 34 -23.76 -28.08 -7.30
CA LYS A 34 -22.73 -28.51 -8.25
C LYS A 34 -22.97 -27.99 -9.67
N ALA A 35 -24.24 -27.85 -10.08
CA ALA A 35 -24.61 -27.27 -11.36
C ALA A 35 -24.35 -25.76 -11.42
N THR A 36 -24.64 -25.01 -10.34
CA THR A 36 -24.35 -23.58 -10.23
C THR A 36 -22.85 -23.25 -10.26
N SER A 37 -21.97 -24.13 -9.78
CA SER A 37 -20.51 -23.89 -9.82
C SER A 37 -19.92 -24.08 -11.24
N SER A 38 -20.45 -24.98 -12.04
CA SER A 38 -20.02 -25.20 -13.44
C SER A 38 -20.37 -24.01 -14.33
N ASP A 39 -21.59 -23.51 -14.23
CA ASP A 39 -22.07 -22.39 -15.08
C ASP A 39 -21.34 -21.09 -14.72
N SER A 40 -21.05 -20.86 -13.45
CA SER A 40 -20.28 -19.68 -13.01
C SER A 40 -18.84 -19.71 -13.49
N LEU A 41 -18.21 -20.90 -13.53
CA LEU A 41 -16.85 -21.07 -14.08
C LEU A 41 -16.84 -20.79 -15.59
N ILE A 42 -17.82 -21.30 -16.33
CA ILE A 42 -17.95 -21.04 -17.78
C ILE A 42 -18.15 -19.54 -18.04
N LEU A 43 -19.04 -18.88 -17.31
CA LEU A 43 -19.25 -17.44 -17.40
C LEU A 43 -17.98 -16.65 -17.07
N PHE A 44 -17.24 -17.07 -16.04
CA PHE A 44 -15.99 -16.45 -15.68
C PHE A 44 -14.93 -16.58 -16.79
N GLN A 45 -14.77 -17.77 -17.34
CA GLN A 45 -13.84 -18.01 -18.44
C GLN A 45 -14.18 -17.20 -19.70
N GLN A 46 -15.45 -17.07 -20.02
CA GLN A 46 -15.92 -16.33 -21.20
C GLN A 46 -15.76 -14.80 -21.07
N HIS A 47 -15.99 -14.25 -19.89
CA HIS A 47 -16.14 -12.80 -19.70
C HIS A 47 -15.07 -12.15 -18.83
N CYS A 48 -14.41 -12.91 -17.96
CA CYS A 48 -13.55 -12.35 -16.91
C CYS A 48 -12.08 -12.82 -17.00
N ALA A 49 -11.86 -14.07 -17.42
CA ALA A 49 -10.55 -14.71 -17.37
C ALA A 49 -9.49 -14.00 -18.21
N VAL A 50 -9.87 -13.40 -19.35
CA VAL A 50 -8.96 -12.65 -20.23
C VAL A 50 -8.20 -11.53 -19.49
N CYS A 51 -8.85 -10.91 -18.51
CA CYS A 51 -8.24 -9.84 -17.70
C CYS A 51 -7.78 -10.34 -16.32
N HIS A 52 -8.54 -11.26 -15.72
CA HIS A 52 -8.34 -11.66 -14.31
C HIS A 52 -7.60 -13.02 -14.15
N GLY A 53 -7.16 -13.63 -15.27
CA GLY A 53 -6.52 -14.94 -15.30
C GLY A 53 -7.50 -16.10 -15.14
N GLU A 54 -7.21 -17.23 -15.78
CA GLU A 54 -8.09 -18.43 -15.78
C GLU A 54 -8.32 -18.95 -14.34
N ASP A 55 -7.27 -18.92 -13.52
CA ASP A 55 -7.30 -19.33 -12.11
C ASP A 55 -7.65 -18.19 -11.15
N ARG A 56 -8.15 -17.08 -11.64
CA ARG A 56 -8.45 -15.87 -10.87
C ARG A 56 -7.22 -15.23 -10.18
N LEU A 57 -6.00 -15.56 -10.61
CA LEU A 57 -4.76 -15.07 -10.00
C LEU A 57 -4.33 -13.69 -10.50
N GLY A 58 -5.15 -13.05 -11.31
CA GLY A 58 -4.84 -11.75 -11.90
C GLY A 58 -4.05 -11.88 -13.20
N GLY A 59 -3.96 -10.77 -13.89
CA GLY A 59 -3.26 -10.62 -15.17
C GLY A 59 -3.24 -9.14 -15.50
N MET A 60 -3.98 -8.71 -16.49
CA MET A 60 -4.24 -7.30 -16.78
C MET A 60 -5.14 -6.65 -15.72
N GLY A 61 -6.07 -7.42 -15.14
CA GLY A 61 -6.89 -7.07 -13.98
C GLY A 61 -6.36 -7.70 -12.68
N PRO A 62 -6.85 -7.27 -11.51
CA PRO A 62 -6.42 -7.81 -10.22
C PRO A 62 -6.84 -9.27 -10.04
N ALA A 63 -6.15 -9.98 -9.13
CA ALA A 63 -6.61 -11.29 -8.67
C ALA A 63 -8.00 -11.18 -8.01
N LEU A 64 -8.89 -12.13 -8.35
CA LEU A 64 -10.25 -12.22 -7.82
C LEU A 64 -10.38 -13.42 -6.87
N LEU A 65 -9.69 -13.32 -5.74
CA LEU A 65 -9.69 -14.29 -4.66
C LEU A 65 -10.33 -13.69 -3.41
N PRO A 66 -10.92 -14.49 -2.51
CA PRO A 66 -11.51 -14.00 -1.27
C PRO A 66 -10.56 -13.12 -0.45
N GLU A 67 -9.27 -13.46 -0.41
CA GLU A 67 -8.23 -12.72 0.29
C GLU A 67 -8.02 -11.32 -0.30
N ASN A 68 -8.05 -11.22 -1.64
CA ASN A 68 -7.96 -9.95 -2.37
C ASN A 68 -9.22 -9.11 -2.20
N LEU A 69 -10.38 -9.78 -2.15
CA LEU A 69 -11.71 -9.18 -2.09
C LEU A 69 -12.20 -8.93 -0.67
N LYS A 70 -11.48 -9.31 0.37
CA LYS A 70 -11.89 -9.25 1.78
C LYS A 70 -12.49 -7.90 2.22
N ARG A 71 -12.03 -6.79 1.64
CA ARG A 71 -12.54 -5.44 1.92
C ARG A 71 -13.59 -4.95 0.93
N PHE A 72 -13.76 -5.67 -0.15
CA PHE A 72 -14.69 -5.33 -1.22
C PHE A 72 -15.98 -6.13 -0.99
N ARG A 73 -17.04 -5.47 -0.57
CA ARG A 73 -18.29 -6.14 -0.23
C ARG A 73 -18.96 -6.69 -1.48
N LYS A 74 -19.62 -7.84 -1.40
CA LYS A 74 -20.34 -8.47 -2.52
C LYS A 74 -21.27 -7.50 -3.26
N LYS A 75 -22.01 -6.64 -2.52
CA LYS A 75 -22.86 -5.60 -3.12
C LYS A 75 -22.07 -4.64 -4.03
N ALA A 76 -20.89 -4.23 -3.61
CA ALA A 76 -20.03 -3.38 -4.44
C ALA A 76 -19.44 -4.16 -5.65
N ALA A 77 -19.20 -5.46 -5.49
CA ALA A 77 -18.78 -6.31 -6.61
C ALA A 77 -19.88 -6.45 -7.66
N ILE A 78 -21.14 -6.64 -7.23
CA ILE A 78 -22.31 -6.63 -8.14
C ILE A 78 -22.38 -5.32 -8.92
N ASP A 79 -22.25 -4.19 -8.24
CA ASP A 79 -22.29 -2.87 -8.88
C ASP A 79 -21.17 -2.71 -9.92
N VAL A 80 -19.94 -3.09 -9.58
CA VAL A 80 -18.78 -3.01 -10.50
C VAL A 80 -18.94 -3.94 -11.69
N ILE A 81 -19.42 -5.16 -11.51
CA ILE A 81 -19.63 -6.05 -12.66
C ILE A 81 -20.79 -5.53 -13.53
N THR A 82 -21.84 -4.99 -12.92
CA THR A 82 -23.00 -4.45 -13.64
C THR A 82 -22.65 -3.22 -14.45
N ASN A 83 -22.02 -2.22 -13.83
CA ASN A 83 -21.86 -0.87 -14.38
C ASN A 83 -20.44 -0.57 -14.85
N GLY A 84 -19.48 -1.48 -14.60
CA GLY A 84 -18.07 -1.21 -14.78
C GLY A 84 -17.47 -0.38 -13.65
N ARG A 85 -16.19 -0.09 -13.78
CA ARG A 85 -15.48 0.77 -12.84
C ARG A 85 -14.93 1.99 -13.59
N ALA A 86 -15.50 3.13 -13.30
CA ALA A 86 -15.06 4.39 -13.91
C ALA A 86 -13.54 4.55 -13.81
N ALA A 87 -12.95 5.02 -14.89
CA ALA A 87 -11.51 5.25 -14.99
C ALA A 87 -10.63 3.99 -14.86
N THR A 88 -11.16 2.83 -15.27
CA THR A 88 -10.40 1.59 -15.42
C THR A 88 -10.87 0.87 -16.67
N GLN A 89 -10.14 -0.17 -17.11
CA GLN A 89 -10.55 -1.03 -18.21
C GLN A 89 -11.67 -2.03 -17.85
N MET A 90 -12.12 -2.03 -16.58
CA MET A 90 -13.23 -2.89 -16.14
C MET A 90 -14.54 -2.34 -16.68
N GLN A 91 -15.03 -2.96 -17.76
CA GLN A 91 -16.30 -2.62 -18.41
C GLN A 91 -17.51 -3.11 -17.60
N GLY A 92 -18.68 -2.51 -17.82
CA GLY A 92 -19.93 -3.01 -17.28
C GLY A 92 -20.55 -4.10 -18.14
N PHE A 93 -21.17 -5.09 -17.51
CA PHE A 93 -21.76 -6.26 -18.19
C PHE A 93 -23.29 -6.30 -18.18
N LYS A 94 -23.96 -5.22 -17.75
CA LYS A 94 -25.44 -5.17 -17.68
C LYS A 94 -26.16 -5.42 -19.01
N GLN A 95 -25.49 -5.22 -20.14
CA GLN A 95 -26.05 -5.45 -21.47
C GLN A 95 -25.85 -6.89 -21.96
N SER A 96 -24.85 -7.60 -21.42
CA SER A 96 -24.43 -8.94 -21.85
C SER A 96 -24.76 -10.05 -20.84
N LEU A 97 -24.97 -9.69 -19.58
CA LEU A 97 -25.26 -10.63 -18.49
C LEU A 97 -26.54 -10.27 -17.75
N LYS A 98 -27.33 -11.29 -17.40
CA LYS A 98 -28.51 -11.16 -16.56
C LYS A 98 -28.12 -10.92 -15.09
N PRO A 99 -28.98 -10.28 -14.26
CA PRO A 99 -28.69 -10.07 -12.85
C PRO A 99 -28.32 -11.35 -12.07
N GLU A 100 -28.96 -12.48 -12.39
CA GLU A 100 -28.70 -13.77 -11.76
C GLU A 100 -27.31 -14.31 -12.13
N GLN A 101 -26.84 -14.08 -13.37
CA GLN A 101 -25.51 -14.44 -13.83
C GLN A 101 -24.44 -13.58 -13.15
N ILE A 102 -24.69 -12.29 -12.97
CA ILE A 102 -23.81 -11.37 -12.23
C ILE A 102 -23.70 -11.81 -10.77
N GLN A 103 -24.83 -12.14 -10.13
CA GLN A 103 -24.84 -12.66 -8.77
C GLN A 103 -24.02 -13.96 -8.66
N SER A 104 -24.21 -14.87 -9.60
CA SER A 104 -23.49 -16.15 -9.67
C SER A 104 -21.97 -15.94 -9.82
N LEU A 105 -21.55 -15.02 -10.67
CA LEU A 105 -20.14 -14.63 -10.82
C LEU A 105 -19.57 -14.04 -9.51
N VAL A 106 -20.34 -13.18 -8.83
CA VAL A 106 -19.91 -12.64 -7.53
C VAL A 106 -19.73 -13.76 -6.52
N ASP A 107 -20.67 -14.68 -6.41
CA ASP A 107 -20.53 -15.80 -5.49
C ASP A 107 -19.33 -16.69 -5.83
N TYR A 108 -19.08 -16.91 -7.12
CA TYR A 108 -17.89 -17.65 -7.60
C TYR A 108 -16.57 -16.98 -7.20
N ILE A 109 -16.41 -15.68 -7.43
CA ILE A 109 -15.13 -14.99 -7.11
C ILE A 109 -14.89 -14.87 -5.59
N TYR A 110 -15.92 -15.00 -4.76
CA TYR A 110 -15.79 -15.06 -3.29
C TYR A 110 -15.70 -16.48 -2.74
N THR A 111 -15.73 -17.51 -3.61
CA THR A 111 -15.50 -18.89 -3.19
C THR A 111 -13.99 -19.12 -3.08
N PRO A 112 -13.48 -19.65 -1.94
CA PRO A 112 -12.08 -20.03 -1.81
C PRO A 112 -11.64 -21.01 -2.90
N LEU A 113 -10.37 -20.93 -3.29
CA LEU A 113 -9.78 -22.00 -4.08
C LEU A 113 -9.61 -23.25 -3.24
N ALA A 114 -9.58 -24.42 -3.88
CA ALA A 114 -9.35 -25.69 -3.20
C ALA A 114 -7.98 -25.71 -2.49
N GLU A 115 -7.00 -25.05 -3.10
CA GLU A 115 -5.67 -24.85 -2.54
C GLU A 115 -5.32 -23.37 -2.52
N VAL A 116 -4.61 -22.92 -1.49
CA VAL A 116 -4.10 -21.56 -1.41
C VAL A 116 -3.04 -21.37 -2.49
N PRO A 117 -3.15 -20.35 -3.35
CA PRO A 117 -2.17 -20.14 -4.41
C PRO A 117 -0.78 -19.91 -3.82
N THR A 118 0.18 -20.67 -4.31
CA THR A 118 1.60 -20.44 -4.02
C THR A 118 2.22 -19.58 -5.11
N TRP A 119 3.21 -18.80 -4.73
CA TRP A 119 4.04 -18.02 -5.64
C TRP A 119 5.47 -18.10 -5.11
N ASP A 120 6.10 -19.23 -5.41
CA ASP A 120 7.41 -19.59 -4.90
C ASP A 120 8.56 -18.94 -5.71
N ARG A 121 9.79 -19.23 -5.32
CA ARG A 121 10.99 -18.73 -6.00
C ARG A 121 10.99 -19.09 -7.49
N ALA A 122 10.61 -20.30 -7.85
CA ALA A 122 10.62 -20.76 -9.25
C ALA A 122 9.61 -19.98 -10.09
N ALA A 123 8.40 -19.73 -9.56
CA ALA A 123 7.39 -18.91 -10.20
C ALA A 123 7.85 -17.44 -10.35
N ILE A 124 8.48 -16.88 -9.32
CA ILE A 124 9.05 -15.53 -9.37
C ILE A 124 10.12 -15.44 -10.46
N GLU A 125 11.13 -16.33 -10.44
CA GLU A 125 12.23 -16.35 -11.43
C GLU A 125 11.73 -16.54 -12.86
N LYS A 126 10.77 -17.44 -13.07
CA LYS A 126 10.14 -17.68 -14.38
C LYS A 126 9.40 -16.46 -14.94
N SER A 127 8.87 -15.62 -14.07
CA SER A 127 8.13 -14.41 -14.47
C SER A 127 9.02 -13.27 -14.97
N ARG A 128 10.34 -13.35 -14.74
CA ARG A 128 11.28 -12.26 -15.01
C ARG A 128 11.41 -12.01 -16.52
N ILE A 129 11.28 -10.75 -16.91
CA ILE A 129 11.41 -10.25 -18.27
C ILE A 129 12.53 -9.22 -18.29
N VAL A 130 13.49 -9.37 -19.18
CA VAL A 130 14.53 -8.36 -19.44
C VAL A 130 14.20 -7.68 -20.75
N HIS A 131 13.96 -6.37 -20.70
CA HIS A 131 13.65 -5.55 -21.87
C HIS A 131 14.93 -4.93 -22.45
N ASN A 132 15.74 -4.32 -21.59
CA ASN A 132 16.99 -3.69 -21.99
C ASN A 132 18.08 -4.04 -20.95
N PRO A 133 19.09 -4.84 -21.29
CA PRO A 133 20.17 -5.19 -20.39
C PRO A 133 20.93 -3.94 -19.89
N MET A 134 21.37 -3.93 -18.64
CA MET A 134 22.01 -2.79 -17.99
C MET A 134 23.22 -2.24 -18.75
N ASN A 135 24.02 -3.13 -19.34
CA ASN A 135 25.21 -2.77 -20.11
C ASN A 135 24.91 -2.11 -21.47
N THR A 136 23.64 -2.09 -21.90
CA THR A 136 23.20 -1.41 -23.15
C THR A 136 22.64 -0.01 -22.90
N LEU A 137 22.49 0.38 -21.63
CA LEU A 137 21.91 1.67 -21.27
C LEU A 137 22.94 2.80 -21.40
N PRO A 138 22.54 4.01 -21.83
CA PRO A 138 23.42 5.16 -21.92
C PRO A 138 23.93 5.56 -20.53
N LYS A 139 25.11 6.13 -20.46
CA LYS A 139 25.66 6.67 -19.21
C LYS A 139 25.09 8.04 -18.86
N GLU A 140 24.66 8.80 -19.87
CA GLU A 140 24.11 10.15 -19.74
C GLU A 140 22.64 10.16 -20.20
N PRO A 141 21.81 11.09 -19.69
CA PRO A 141 20.44 11.24 -20.14
C PRO A 141 20.34 11.55 -21.64
N THR A 142 19.34 10.95 -22.30
CA THR A 142 19.05 11.18 -23.74
C THR A 142 18.25 12.46 -24.00
N PHE A 143 17.93 13.22 -22.97
CA PHE A 143 17.21 14.50 -23.00
C PHE A 143 17.86 15.49 -22.01
N LYS A 144 17.44 16.75 -22.06
CA LYS A 144 17.94 17.81 -21.18
C LYS A 144 16.85 18.24 -20.20
N ALA A 145 17.11 18.10 -18.91
CA ALA A 145 16.29 18.62 -17.80
C ALA A 145 17.14 18.60 -16.52
N ASP A 146 16.67 19.23 -15.45
CA ASP A 146 17.21 18.94 -14.10
C ASP A 146 16.70 17.56 -13.66
N MET A 147 17.59 16.55 -13.67
CA MET A 147 17.27 15.15 -13.33
C MET A 147 16.63 15.02 -11.94
N LEU A 148 16.97 15.92 -11.01
CA LEU A 148 16.42 15.91 -9.66
C LEU A 148 15.09 16.65 -9.55
N ASN A 149 14.72 17.50 -10.52
CA ASN A 149 13.41 18.16 -10.56
C ASN A 149 12.41 17.48 -11.48
N LEU A 150 12.66 16.26 -11.90
CA LEU A 150 11.69 15.47 -12.68
C LEU A 150 10.53 14.97 -11.81
N PHE A 151 9.38 14.83 -12.45
CA PHE A 151 8.22 14.16 -11.86
C PHE A 151 7.86 12.90 -12.64
N VAL A 152 7.58 11.85 -11.91
CA VAL A 152 6.83 10.69 -12.42
C VAL A 152 5.36 10.89 -12.05
N VAL A 153 4.51 11.14 -13.03
CA VAL A 153 3.07 11.32 -12.86
C VAL A 153 2.36 10.05 -13.29
N VAL A 154 1.73 9.36 -12.34
CA VAL A 154 1.01 8.10 -12.60
C VAL A 154 -0.38 8.41 -13.11
N GLU A 155 -0.73 7.92 -14.29
CA GLU A 155 -2.04 8.03 -14.92
C GLU A 155 -2.79 6.69 -14.83
N LEU A 156 -3.70 6.57 -13.86
CA LEU A 156 -4.48 5.33 -13.65
C LEU A 156 -5.60 5.13 -14.65
N GLY A 157 -5.93 6.15 -15.44
CA GLY A 157 -7.05 6.11 -16.38
C GLY A 157 -6.84 5.08 -17.48
N ASP A 158 -5.64 5.00 -17.99
CA ASP A 158 -5.27 4.14 -19.11
C ASP A 158 -3.93 3.40 -18.90
N HIS A 159 -3.49 3.31 -17.64
CA HIS A 159 -2.28 2.57 -17.24
C HIS A 159 -1.00 3.10 -17.89
N HIS A 160 -0.73 4.39 -17.71
CA HIS A 160 0.51 5.05 -18.12
C HIS A 160 1.16 5.78 -16.96
N PHE A 161 2.38 6.21 -17.15
CA PHE A 161 2.97 7.31 -16.42
C PHE A 161 3.58 8.30 -17.39
N THR A 162 3.57 9.58 -17.02
CA THR A 162 4.25 10.66 -17.72
C THR A 162 5.49 11.06 -16.94
N LEU A 163 6.64 11.10 -17.63
CA LEU A 163 7.84 11.77 -17.14
C LEU A 163 7.71 13.25 -17.51
N LEU A 164 7.67 14.11 -16.48
CA LEU A 164 7.45 15.54 -16.61
C LEU A 164 8.68 16.31 -16.13
N ASP A 165 9.10 17.29 -16.90
CA ASP A 165 10.11 18.26 -16.49
C ASP A 165 9.49 19.22 -15.45
N GLY A 166 10.11 19.34 -14.28
CA GLY A 166 9.64 20.19 -13.19
C GLY A 166 9.97 21.67 -13.33
N ASP A 167 10.80 22.06 -14.29
CA ASP A 167 11.14 23.45 -14.57
C ASP A 167 10.22 24.04 -15.62
N SER A 168 10.01 23.34 -16.73
CA SER A 168 9.15 23.79 -17.84
C SER A 168 7.70 23.32 -17.72
N PHE A 169 7.44 22.29 -16.93
CA PHE A 169 6.15 21.58 -16.86
C PHE A 169 5.72 21.03 -18.23
N GLU A 170 6.69 20.58 -19.04
CA GLU A 170 6.42 19.90 -20.30
C GLU A 170 6.66 18.38 -20.14
N PRO A 171 5.80 17.54 -20.74
CA PRO A 171 6.02 16.12 -20.80
C PRO A 171 7.28 15.77 -21.60
N ILE A 172 8.19 15.01 -21.03
CA ILE A 172 9.37 14.47 -21.70
C ILE A 172 8.99 13.18 -22.45
N GLY A 173 8.15 12.35 -21.84
CA GLY A 173 7.65 11.11 -22.42
C GLY A 173 6.49 10.54 -21.63
N ARG A 174 5.72 9.67 -22.28
CA ARG A 174 4.58 8.96 -21.70
C ARG A 174 4.68 7.47 -22.00
N PHE A 175 4.59 6.63 -20.97
CA PHE A 175 4.96 5.21 -21.05
C PHE A 175 3.87 4.33 -20.45
N PRO A 176 3.53 3.19 -21.08
CA PRO A 176 2.56 2.25 -20.54
C PRO A 176 3.09 1.61 -19.25
N THR A 177 2.19 1.30 -18.32
CA THR A 177 2.50 0.63 -17.06
C THR A 177 1.72 -0.66 -16.90
N ARG A 178 2.13 -1.47 -15.93
CA ARG A 178 1.31 -2.57 -15.45
C ARG A 178 0.04 -2.04 -14.79
N PHE A 179 -0.95 -2.93 -14.65
CA PHE A 179 -2.23 -2.62 -14.04
C PHE A 179 -2.08 -2.07 -12.61
N ALA A 180 -2.92 -1.09 -12.28
CA ALA A 180 -3.12 -0.56 -10.93
C ALA A 180 -1.84 -0.38 -10.11
N LEU A 181 -0.97 0.52 -10.55
CA LEU A 181 0.20 0.93 -9.76
C LEU A 181 -0.23 1.37 -8.36
N HIS A 182 0.51 0.96 -7.36
CA HIS A 182 0.18 1.21 -5.95
C HIS A 182 1.44 1.39 -5.09
N GLY A 183 1.31 2.17 -4.03
CA GLY A 183 2.38 2.43 -3.06
C GLY A 183 3.39 3.49 -3.50
N GLY A 184 3.12 4.17 -4.60
CA GLY A 184 4.00 5.16 -5.21
C GLY A 184 5.28 4.58 -5.82
N PRO A 185 5.80 5.16 -6.90
CA PRO A 185 7.12 4.83 -7.43
C PRO A 185 8.21 5.03 -6.38
N LYS A 186 9.22 4.17 -6.43
CA LYS A 186 10.44 4.28 -5.62
C LYS A 186 11.62 4.52 -6.54
N TYR A 187 12.58 5.29 -6.06
CA TYR A 187 13.75 5.65 -6.85
C TYR A 187 15.01 4.99 -6.31
N SER A 188 15.98 4.74 -7.19
CA SER A 188 17.37 4.54 -6.77
C SER A 188 17.89 5.80 -6.06
N PRO A 189 18.90 5.70 -5.18
CA PRO A 189 19.39 6.84 -4.40
C PRO A 189 19.90 8.01 -5.26
N ASP A 190 20.40 7.72 -6.48
CA ASP A 190 20.84 8.70 -7.46
C ASP A 190 19.69 9.32 -8.28
N GLY A 191 18.45 8.79 -8.13
CA GLY A 191 17.27 9.24 -8.87
C GLY A 191 17.17 8.73 -10.31
N ARG A 192 18.10 7.90 -10.78
CA ARG A 192 18.13 7.41 -12.17
C ARG A 192 17.07 6.35 -12.45
N TYR A 193 16.95 5.35 -11.58
CA TYR A 193 16.02 4.24 -11.78
C TYR A 193 14.74 4.44 -10.98
N VAL A 194 13.60 4.11 -11.61
CA VAL A 194 12.28 4.11 -10.98
C VAL A 194 11.76 2.68 -10.90
N TYR A 195 11.28 2.31 -9.72
CA TYR A 195 10.66 1.02 -9.46
C TYR A 195 9.16 1.22 -9.22
N PHE A 196 8.36 0.61 -10.07
CA PHE A 196 6.90 0.62 -9.95
C PHE A 196 6.41 -0.69 -9.36
N THR A 197 5.47 -0.60 -8.44
CA THR A 197 4.76 -1.77 -7.90
C THR A 197 3.34 -1.77 -8.39
N SER A 198 2.89 -2.88 -8.99
CA SER A 198 1.49 -3.06 -9.34
C SER A 198 0.77 -3.98 -8.35
N ARG A 199 -0.55 -3.82 -8.26
CA ARG A 199 -1.39 -4.63 -7.35
C ARG A 199 -1.38 -6.12 -7.66
N ASP A 200 -1.10 -6.51 -8.88
CA ASP A 200 -0.98 -7.90 -9.32
C ASP A 200 0.43 -8.49 -9.15
N GLY A 201 1.26 -7.82 -8.35
CA GLY A 201 2.54 -8.33 -7.88
C GLY A 201 3.75 -8.02 -8.75
N TRP A 202 3.58 -7.29 -9.85
CA TRP A 202 4.69 -6.92 -10.72
C TRP A 202 5.51 -5.77 -10.15
N ILE A 203 6.82 -5.90 -10.28
CA ILE A 203 7.80 -4.84 -10.07
C ILE A 203 8.42 -4.54 -11.43
N SER A 204 8.33 -3.29 -11.87
CA SER A 204 8.91 -2.81 -13.13
C SER A 204 10.01 -1.83 -12.83
N LYS A 205 11.22 -2.06 -13.36
CA LYS A 205 12.36 -1.15 -13.29
C LYS A 205 12.47 -0.34 -14.57
N PHE A 206 12.48 0.98 -14.46
CA PHE A 206 12.58 1.92 -15.58
C PHE A 206 13.85 2.79 -15.44
N ASP A 207 14.61 2.96 -16.50
CA ASP A 207 15.74 3.86 -16.57
C ASP A 207 15.32 5.22 -17.14
N ILE A 208 15.34 6.24 -16.30
CA ILE A 208 14.99 7.62 -16.70
C ILE A 208 15.92 8.12 -17.81
N TYR A 209 17.21 7.82 -17.75
CA TYR A 209 18.20 8.33 -18.72
C TYR A 209 17.89 7.88 -20.15
N SER A 210 17.60 6.62 -20.34
CA SER A 210 17.25 6.06 -21.66
C SER A 210 15.76 6.13 -21.98
N GLN A 211 14.92 6.46 -21.00
CA GLN A 211 13.45 6.40 -21.09
C GLN A 211 12.94 5.00 -21.49
N LYS A 212 13.54 3.94 -20.91
CA LYS A 212 13.22 2.55 -21.24
C LYS A 212 13.00 1.70 -19.99
N TYR A 213 12.11 0.72 -20.12
CA TYR A 213 12.05 -0.36 -19.13
C TYR A 213 13.32 -1.22 -19.20
N VAL A 214 13.89 -1.50 -18.05
CA VAL A 214 15.08 -2.36 -17.90
C VAL A 214 14.66 -3.80 -17.76
N ALA A 215 13.89 -4.08 -16.73
CA ALA A 215 13.37 -5.42 -16.43
C ALA A 215 12.07 -5.35 -15.63
N GLU A 216 11.36 -6.46 -15.63
CA GLU A 216 10.16 -6.67 -14.81
C GLU A 216 10.19 -8.05 -14.18
N ILE A 217 9.58 -8.18 -13.00
CA ILE A 217 9.42 -9.45 -12.30
C ILE A 217 8.11 -9.46 -11.51
N ARG A 218 7.43 -10.59 -11.43
CA ARG A 218 6.24 -10.76 -10.62
C ARG A 218 6.63 -11.38 -9.28
N ALA A 219 6.72 -10.55 -8.23
CA ALA A 219 7.16 -10.96 -6.89
C ALA A 219 6.05 -11.55 -6.01
N GLY A 220 4.80 -11.55 -6.51
CA GLY A 220 3.64 -12.08 -5.77
C GLY A 220 2.38 -12.04 -6.63
N ILE A 221 1.25 -12.44 -6.03
CA ILE A 221 -0.08 -12.40 -6.67
C ILE A 221 -0.78 -11.08 -6.36
N ASN A 222 -0.53 -10.52 -5.17
CA ASN A 222 -1.06 -9.22 -4.76
C ASN A 222 -0.01 -8.49 -3.91
N ALA A 223 0.66 -7.51 -4.50
CA ALA A 223 1.61 -6.67 -3.78
C ALA A 223 0.94 -5.45 -3.13
N ARG A 224 1.45 -5.07 -1.97
CA ARG A 224 1.03 -3.87 -1.26
C ARG A 224 1.84 -2.64 -1.68
N ASN A 225 3.15 -2.72 -1.54
CA ASN A 225 4.11 -1.72 -1.96
C ASN A 225 5.52 -2.33 -2.00
N SER A 226 6.48 -1.53 -2.42
CA SER A 226 7.90 -1.86 -2.35
C SER A 226 8.70 -0.74 -1.69
N ALA A 227 9.95 -1.05 -1.35
CA ALA A 227 10.94 -0.10 -0.86
C ALA A 227 12.30 -0.40 -1.52
N VAL A 228 13.11 0.62 -1.77
CA VAL A 228 14.48 0.50 -2.29
C VAL A 228 15.44 0.79 -1.15
N SER A 229 16.50 -0.01 -0.99
CA SER A 229 17.52 0.20 0.04
C SER A 229 18.26 1.54 -0.11
N ALA A 230 18.79 2.08 0.97
CA ALA A 230 19.48 3.37 0.95
C ALA A 230 20.73 3.38 0.07
N ASP A 231 21.37 2.23 -0.06
CA ASP A 231 22.53 2.01 -0.95
C ASP A 231 22.15 1.64 -2.39
N GLY A 232 20.86 1.46 -2.66
CA GLY A 232 20.34 1.12 -3.99
C GLY A 232 20.54 -0.32 -4.43
N ARG A 233 21.08 -1.20 -3.58
CA ARG A 233 21.39 -2.60 -3.94
C ARG A 233 20.15 -3.51 -3.97
N TYR A 234 19.10 -3.18 -3.23
CA TYR A 234 17.97 -4.08 -2.98
C TYR A 234 16.62 -3.43 -3.16
N VAL A 235 15.63 -4.24 -3.57
CA VAL A 235 14.21 -3.88 -3.57
C VAL A 235 13.47 -4.89 -2.71
N MET A 236 12.80 -4.41 -1.65
CA MET A 236 11.91 -5.22 -0.82
C MET A 236 10.48 -5.07 -1.30
N VAL A 237 9.80 -6.19 -1.55
CA VAL A 237 8.40 -6.21 -1.99
C VAL A 237 7.53 -6.79 -0.89
N ALA A 238 6.51 -6.05 -0.48
CA ALA A 238 5.52 -6.47 0.50
C ALA A 238 4.28 -7.05 -0.18
N ASN A 239 3.92 -8.28 0.14
CA ASN A 239 2.80 -8.98 -0.46
C ASN A 239 1.62 -9.15 0.51
N TYR A 240 0.40 -9.02 -0.04
CA TYR A 240 -0.83 -9.48 0.59
C TYR A 240 -1.10 -10.95 0.25
N LEU A 241 -0.64 -11.41 -0.92
CA LEU A 241 -0.77 -12.79 -1.36
C LEU A 241 0.40 -13.15 -2.29
N PRO A 242 1.13 -14.25 -2.01
CA PRO A 242 1.15 -14.93 -0.72
C PRO A 242 1.61 -13.99 0.42
N HIS A 243 1.49 -14.42 1.67
CA HIS A 243 1.94 -13.65 2.83
C HIS A 243 3.46 -13.67 2.91
N THR A 244 4.12 -12.88 2.10
CA THR A 244 5.58 -12.86 1.97
C THR A 244 6.14 -11.44 1.89
N LEU A 245 7.41 -11.32 2.27
CA LEU A 245 8.30 -10.25 1.84
C LEU A 245 9.32 -10.86 0.87
N VAL A 246 9.53 -10.22 -0.26
CA VAL A 246 10.48 -10.70 -1.28
C VAL A 246 11.58 -9.67 -1.45
N MET A 247 12.82 -10.08 -1.16
CA MET A 247 14.03 -9.30 -1.42
C MET A 247 14.50 -9.58 -2.84
N LEU A 248 14.61 -8.55 -3.64
CA LEU A 248 15.16 -8.59 -5.00
C LEU A 248 16.49 -7.87 -5.04
N ASP A 249 17.38 -8.33 -5.89
CA ASP A 249 18.50 -7.55 -6.39
C ASP A 249 17.96 -6.36 -7.20
N ALA A 250 18.43 -5.15 -6.93
CA ALA A 250 17.91 -3.95 -7.58
C ALA A 250 18.48 -3.74 -8.99
N GLU A 251 19.64 -4.34 -9.31
CA GLU A 251 20.26 -4.20 -10.62
C GLU A 251 19.50 -5.02 -11.66
N GLU A 252 19.31 -6.32 -11.41
CA GLU A 252 18.73 -7.24 -12.37
C GLU A 252 17.31 -7.72 -12.01
N LEU A 253 16.77 -7.32 -10.86
CA LEU A 253 15.50 -7.81 -10.31
C LEU A 253 15.47 -9.35 -10.12
N LYS A 254 16.55 -9.95 -9.65
CA LYS A 254 16.59 -11.37 -9.28
C LYS A 254 16.15 -11.56 -7.83
N PRO A 255 15.39 -12.62 -7.50
CA PRO A 255 15.00 -12.88 -6.11
C PRO A 255 16.19 -13.39 -5.29
N LEU A 256 16.52 -12.67 -4.21
CA LEU A 256 17.59 -13.03 -3.30
C LEU A 256 17.06 -13.84 -2.12
N LYS A 257 16.01 -13.35 -1.46
CA LYS A 257 15.42 -14.00 -0.28
C LYS A 257 13.90 -13.81 -0.25
N ILE A 258 13.20 -14.84 0.16
CA ILE A 258 11.76 -14.82 0.43
C ILE A 258 11.57 -15.07 1.92
N PHE A 259 10.84 -14.19 2.58
CA PHE A 259 10.47 -14.33 3.97
C PHE A 259 8.99 -14.73 4.04
N ASP A 260 8.70 -15.90 4.60
CA ASP A 260 7.34 -16.24 4.99
C ASP A 260 6.92 -15.36 6.17
N VAL A 261 5.87 -14.60 6.00
CA VAL A 261 5.40 -13.69 7.04
C VAL A 261 4.47 -14.43 7.98
N LYS A 262 5.06 -14.89 9.08
CA LYS A 262 4.38 -15.56 10.20
C LYS A 262 4.92 -15.02 11.51
N ASP A 263 4.05 -14.81 12.50
CA ASP A 263 4.49 -14.47 13.85
C ASP A 263 5.26 -15.63 14.53
N ALA A 264 5.74 -15.40 15.75
CA ALA A 264 6.45 -16.45 16.53
C ALA A 264 5.57 -17.67 16.84
N GLY A 265 4.26 -17.53 16.82
CA GLY A 265 3.29 -18.62 17.00
C GLY A 265 2.90 -19.33 15.69
N GLY A 266 3.47 -18.91 14.55
CA GLY A 266 3.17 -19.49 13.23
C GLY A 266 1.94 -18.89 12.54
N VAL A 267 1.31 -17.87 13.11
CA VAL A 267 0.15 -17.20 12.49
C VAL A 267 0.61 -16.36 11.30
N SER A 268 0.07 -16.67 10.13
CA SER A 268 0.42 -16.01 8.89
C SER A 268 -0.22 -14.63 8.78
N SER A 269 0.53 -13.65 8.26
CA SER A 269 0.08 -12.27 8.12
C SER A 269 0.42 -11.67 6.76
N ARG A 270 -0.50 -10.85 6.26
CA ARG A 270 -0.22 -9.91 5.17
C ARG A 270 0.72 -8.81 5.69
N VAL A 271 1.40 -8.14 4.78
CA VAL A 271 2.24 -6.98 5.11
C VAL A 271 1.48 -5.68 4.85
N SER A 272 1.27 -4.85 5.85
CA SER A 272 0.55 -3.57 5.71
C SER A 272 1.30 -2.55 4.88
N ALA A 273 2.59 -2.41 5.14
CA ALA A 273 3.51 -1.50 4.47
C ALA A 273 4.95 -1.96 4.69
N VAL A 274 5.84 -1.65 3.74
CA VAL A 274 7.29 -1.73 3.91
C VAL A 274 7.92 -0.42 3.48
N TYR A 275 8.83 0.11 4.30
CA TYR A 275 9.59 1.33 4.02
C TYR A 275 11.06 1.14 4.36
N THR A 276 11.91 1.97 3.76
CA THR A 276 13.35 2.00 4.01
C THR A 276 13.64 2.93 5.18
N ALA A 277 14.31 2.43 6.20
CA ALA A 277 14.91 3.24 7.26
C ALA A 277 16.38 3.50 6.89
N LYS A 278 16.62 4.57 6.12
CA LYS A 278 17.92 4.86 5.50
C LYS A 278 19.08 4.87 6.49
N PRO A 279 19.03 5.59 7.65
CA PRO A 279 20.15 5.61 8.60
C PRO A 279 20.37 4.27 9.34
N ARG A 280 19.44 3.32 9.23
CA ARG A 280 19.51 2.02 9.92
C ARG A 280 19.95 0.89 8.99
N ASP A 281 20.18 1.15 7.73
CA ASP A 281 20.43 0.13 6.69
C ASP A 281 19.44 -1.04 6.78
N SER A 282 18.17 -0.70 6.95
CA SER A 282 17.11 -1.68 7.18
C SER A 282 15.83 -1.35 6.43
N PHE A 283 15.08 -2.40 6.08
CA PHE A 283 13.68 -2.30 5.72
C PHE A 283 12.82 -2.54 6.95
N ILE A 284 11.79 -1.70 7.12
CA ILE A 284 10.82 -1.85 8.20
C ILE A 284 9.48 -2.24 7.61
N ALA A 285 8.92 -3.34 8.08
CA ALA A 285 7.63 -3.86 7.63
C ALA A 285 6.63 -3.95 8.78
N ALA A 286 5.46 -3.34 8.62
CA ALA A 286 4.35 -3.50 9.55
C ALA A 286 3.46 -4.65 9.09
N LEU A 287 3.09 -5.54 10.01
CA LEU A 287 2.24 -6.69 9.73
C LEU A 287 0.77 -6.34 9.94
N LYS A 288 -0.06 -6.90 9.07
CA LYS A 288 -1.46 -6.47 9.01
C LYS A 288 -2.41 -7.26 9.90
N ASP A 289 -2.11 -8.52 10.10
CA ASP A 289 -3.01 -9.48 10.74
C ASP A 289 -2.47 -9.96 12.09
N VAL A 290 -1.24 -9.58 12.42
CA VAL A 290 -0.57 -9.82 13.72
C VAL A 290 0.10 -8.54 14.22
N PRO A 291 0.20 -8.31 15.54
CA PRO A 291 0.75 -7.09 16.10
C PRO A 291 2.29 -7.14 16.16
N GLU A 292 2.92 -7.16 15.01
CA GLU A 292 4.38 -7.13 14.88
C GLU A 292 4.84 -6.11 13.84
N VAL A 293 6.00 -5.52 14.11
CA VAL A 293 6.82 -4.76 13.16
C VAL A 293 8.12 -5.54 12.97
N TRP A 294 8.52 -5.72 11.73
CA TRP A 294 9.75 -6.42 11.37
C TRP A 294 10.80 -5.43 10.88
N GLU A 295 12.02 -5.56 11.38
CA GLU A 295 13.20 -4.88 10.88
C GLU A 295 14.11 -5.90 10.19
N ILE A 296 14.36 -5.70 8.89
CA ILE A 296 15.21 -6.58 8.08
C ILE A 296 16.43 -5.77 7.67
N SER A 297 17.60 -6.10 8.22
CA SER A 297 18.84 -5.42 7.87
C SER A 297 19.39 -5.89 6.52
N TYR A 298 19.89 -4.93 5.75
CA TYR A 298 20.67 -5.17 4.53
C TYR A 298 22.12 -4.70 4.67
N ALA A 299 22.52 -4.28 5.86
CA ALA A 299 23.91 -3.94 6.15
C ALA A 299 24.83 -5.17 5.97
N ASP A 300 26.04 -4.94 5.45
CA ASP A 300 27.06 -5.99 5.31
C ASP A 300 27.55 -6.47 6.69
N ASP A 301 27.55 -5.57 7.68
CA ASP A 301 27.82 -5.85 9.10
C ASP A 301 26.63 -5.33 9.94
N PRO A 302 25.60 -6.14 10.16
CA PRO A 302 24.41 -5.73 10.90
C PRO A 302 24.74 -5.37 12.36
N PRO A 303 24.08 -4.36 12.92
CA PRO A 303 24.31 -3.99 14.32
C PRO A 303 23.96 -5.12 15.29
N PRO A 304 24.47 -5.12 16.53
CA PRO A 304 24.23 -6.14 17.53
C PRO A 304 22.75 -6.50 17.73
N GLY A 305 22.50 -7.76 18.06
CA GLY A 305 21.16 -8.30 18.34
C GLY A 305 20.39 -8.73 17.09
N PHE A 306 21.01 -8.83 15.90
CA PHE A 306 20.44 -9.51 14.73
C PHE A 306 20.85 -10.98 14.62
N SER A 307 21.79 -11.45 15.43
CA SER A 307 22.25 -12.85 15.45
C SER A 307 21.22 -13.85 15.96
N GLY A 308 20.18 -13.36 16.63
CA GLY A 308 19.22 -14.19 17.36
C GLY A 308 19.66 -14.54 18.80
N TRP A 309 20.85 -14.16 19.19
CA TRP A 309 21.36 -14.28 20.56
C TRP A 309 21.32 -12.92 21.26
N GLU A 310 21.16 -12.94 22.58
CA GLU A 310 21.07 -11.72 23.38
C GLU A 310 22.35 -10.87 23.30
N HIS A 311 23.51 -11.52 23.11
CA HIS A 311 24.83 -10.89 23.11
C HIS A 311 25.67 -11.20 21.86
N ASP A 312 25.05 -11.64 20.76
CA ASP A 312 25.72 -11.97 19.48
C ASP A 312 26.92 -12.96 19.59
N TYR A 313 26.95 -13.76 20.65
CA TYR A 313 27.90 -14.87 20.79
C TYR A 313 27.19 -16.15 21.26
N ASN A 314 27.77 -17.28 20.92
CA ASN A 314 27.29 -18.57 21.39
C ASN A 314 27.65 -18.71 22.88
N PRO A 315 26.68 -18.82 23.79
CA PRO A 315 26.94 -18.92 25.23
C PRO A 315 27.70 -20.22 25.63
N VAL A 316 27.78 -21.21 24.76
CA VAL A 316 28.48 -22.48 25.01
C VAL A 316 29.92 -22.44 24.51
N SER A 317 30.15 -21.95 23.30
CA SER A 317 31.51 -21.91 22.68
C SER A 317 32.21 -20.54 22.88
N GLY A 318 31.47 -19.50 23.21
CA GLY A 318 32.00 -18.12 23.30
C GLY A 318 32.31 -17.46 21.94
N ASP A 319 32.01 -18.13 20.81
CA ASP A 319 32.26 -17.64 19.49
C ASP A 319 31.25 -16.57 19.10
N LEU A 320 31.71 -15.54 18.33
CA LEU A 320 30.83 -14.58 17.68
C LEU A 320 29.95 -15.29 16.64
N VAL A 321 28.64 -15.12 16.77
CA VAL A 321 27.67 -15.64 15.82
C VAL A 321 27.38 -14.58 14.77
N LYS A 322 27.85 -14.79 13.57
CA LYS A 322 27.48 -13.93 12.43
C LYS A 322 26.02 -14.21 12.08
N PRO A 323 25.18 -13.16 11.97
CA PRO A 323 23.81 -13.32 11.51
C PRO A 323 23.78 -13.82 10.05
N PRO A 324 22.74 -14.56 9.65
CA PRO A 324 22.55 -14.94 8.25
C PRO A 324 22.33 -13.68 7.38
N PRO A 325 22.51 -13.78 6.06
CA PRO A 325 22.19 -12.68 5.15
C PRO A 325 20.76 -12.18 5.35
N PHE A 326 20.60 -10.85 5.38
CA PHE A 326 19.32 -10.18 5.63
C PHE A 326 18.66 -10.66 6.91
N PRO A 327 19.29 -10.44 8.07
CA PRO A 327 18.75 -10.90 9.33
C PRO A 327 17.51 -10.10 9.71
N LEU A 328 16.60 -10.77 10.43
CA LEU A 328 15.30 -10.26 10.80
C LEU A 328 15.18 -10.08 12.31
N LYS A 329 14.76 -8.88 12.75
CA LYS A 329 14.26 -8.62 14.11
C LYS A 329 12.75 -8.47 14.09
N ARG A 330 12.08 -9.10 15.06
CA ARG A 330 10.64 -8.98 15.30
C ARG A 330 10.40 -8.11 16.51
N VAL A 331 9.55 -7.12 16.34
CA VAL A 331 9.15 -6.20 17.42
C VAL A 331 7.66 -6.38 17.66
N LYS A 332 7.28 -6.84 18.84
CA LYS A 332 5.87 -6.91 19.24
C LYS A 332 5.36 -5.52 19.56
N VAL A 333 4.15 -5.22 19.09
CA VAL A 333 3.44 -3.96 19.33
C VAL A 333 2.07 -4.22 19.95
N ASN A 334 1.44 -3.17 20.48
CA ASN A 334 0.17 -3.30 21.22
C ASN A 334 -1.04 -3.54 20.29
N SER A 335 -0.91 -3.21 19.00
CA SER A 335 -1.96 -3.39 17.99
C SER A 335 -1.29 -3.53 16.62
N TYR A 336 -1.96 -4.20 15.67
CA TYR A 336 -1.47 -4.24 14.30
C TYR A 336 -1.59 -2.88 13.62
N LEU A 337 -0.60 -2.54 12.81
CA LEU A 337 -0.49 -1.27 12.12
C LEU A 337 -0.99 -1.38 10.68
N ASP A 338 -1.79 -0.41 10.26
CA ASP A 338 -2.21 -0.28 8.85
C ASP A 338 -1.21 0.54 8.03
N ASP A 339 -0.56 1.49 8.67
CA ASP A 339 0.46 2.37 8.09
C ASP A 339 1.30 3.02 9.19
N PHE A 340 2.44 3.59 8.82
CA PHE A 340 3.33 4.24 9.76
C PHE A 340 4.16 5.35 9.10
N PHE A 341 4.78 6.15 9.93
CA PHE A 341 5.63 7.29 9.61
C PHE A 341 6.86 7.26 10.52
N PHE A 342 8.01 7.75 10.06
CA PHE A 342 9.20 7.91 10.89
C PHE A 342 9.42 9.37 11.29
N ASN A 343 10.10 9.57 12.44
CA ASN A 343 10.78 10.84 12.68
C ASN A 343 11.99 10.99 11.75
N GLN A 344 12.64 12.15 11.78
CA GLN A 344 13.76 12.47 10.86
C GLN A 344 14.99 11.56 11.10
N GLU A 345 15.19 11.10 12.32
CA GLU A 345 16.31 10.24 12.75
C GLU A 345 16.06 8.76 12.49
N TYR A 346 14.83 8.36 12.17
CA TYR A 346 14.39 6.98 11.98
C TYR A 346 14.58 6.07 13.21
N ASP A 347 14.67 6.65 14.39
CA ASP A 347 14.69 5.93 15.66
C ASP A 347 13.29 5.77 16.28
N LEU A 348 12.31 6.57 15.81
CA LEU A 348 10.92 6.49 16.21
C LEU A 348 10.00 6.19 15.02
N LEU A 349 9.15 5.19 15.20
CA LEU A 349 8.08 4.83 14.26
C LEU A 349 6.74 5.22 14.88
N ILE A 350 6.02 6.09 14.19
CA ILE A 350 4.67 6.51 14.54
C ILE A 350 3.69 5.69 13.71
N GLY A 351 2.95 4.80 14.36
CA GLY A 351 2.03 3.87 13.71
C GLY A 351 0.58 4.09 14.13
N SER A 352 -0.36 3.70 13.29
CA SER A 352 -1.78 3.69 13.64
C SER A 352 -2.49 2.44 13.17
N SER A 353 -3.50 2.04 13.96
CA SER A 353 -4.43 0.97 13.61
C SER A 353 -5.75 1.53 13.08
N ARG A 354 -6.54 0.67 12.42
CA ARG A 354 -7.90 1.02 11.99
C ARG A 354 -8.89 1.21 13.12
N GLU A 355 -8.51 0.78 14.31
CA GLU A 355 -9.34 0.87 15.51
C GLU A 355 -9.17 2.22 16.22
N GLY A 356 -8.35 3.12 15.64
CA GLY A 356 -8.13 4.46 16.16
C GLY A 356 -7.03 4.54 17.22
N LEU A 357 -6.21 3.50 17.36
CA LEU A 357 -5.08 3.50 18.27
C LEU A 357 -3.82 3.95 17.51
N GLY A 358 -3.25 5.07 17.94
CA GLY A 358 -1.93 5.50 17.52
C GLY A 358 -0.87 5.12 18.54
N MET A 359 0.36 4.86 18.09
CA MET A 359 1.48 4.54 18.98
C MET A 359 2.79 5.09 18.44
N VAL A 360 3.70 5.35 19.35
CA VAL A 360 5.10 5.66 19.06
C VAL A 360 5.94 4.48 19.52
N LEU A 361 6.62 3.87 18.58
CA LEU A 361 7.52 2.74 18.79
C LEU A 361 8.96 3.25 18.70
N SER A 362 9.75 3.10 19.76
CA SER A 362 11.19 3.27 19.66
C SER A 362 11.80 2.05 18.97
N MET A 363 12.50 2.30 17.86
CA MET A 363 13.16 1.26 17.09
C MET A 363 14.45 0.76 17.79
N ASP A 364 15.05 1.58 18.65
CA ASP A 364 16.29 1.24 19.38
C ASP A 364 16.00 0.32 20.56
N VAL A 365 15.09 0.71 21.44
CA VAL A 365 14.69 -0.13 22.58
C VAL A 365 13.59 -1.13 22.25
N ARG A 366 13.01 -1.07 21.04
CA ARG A 366 12.00 -1.99 20.50
C ARG A 366 10.75 -2.10 21.39
N LYS A 367 10.30 -0.97 21.89
CA LYS A 367 9.12 -0.88 22.75
C LYS A 367 8.24 0.28 22.34
N VAL A 368 6.94 0.11 22.50
CA VAL A 368 5.99 1.22 22.43
C VAL A 368 6.27 2.11 23.64
N ILE A 369 6.65 3.37 23.36
CA ILE A 369 7.00 4.36 24.39
C ILE A 369 5.87 5.34 24.65
N HIS A 370 4.93 5.50 23.72
CA HIS A 370 3.79 6.40 23.86
C HIS A 370 2.57 5.88 23.09
N THR A 371 1.37 6.16 23.60
CA THR A 371 0.10 5.92 22.93
C THR A 371 -0.51 7.25 22.51
N LEU A 372 -0.90 7.39 21.25
CA LEU A 372 -1.44 8.61 20.70
C LEU A 372 -2.98 8.54 20.66
N ASP A 373 -3.65 9.54 21.20
CA ASP A 373 -5.09 9.73 21.05
C ASP A 373 -5.41 10.44 19.73
N ILE A 374 -5.35 9.67 18.66
CA ILE A 374 -5.69 10.16 17.32
C ILE A 374 -7.00 9.48 16.90
N PRO A 375 -8.13 10.20 16.90
CA PRO A 375 -9.42 9.61 16.58
C PRO A 375 -9.49 9.17 15.12
N GLY A 376 -10.42 8.26 14.83
CA GLY A 376 -10.71 7.79 13.49
C GLY A 376 -9.63 6.91 12.89
N MET A 377 -9.14 7.24 11.70
CA MET A 377 -8.07 6.53 11.01
C MET A 377 -7.11 7.55 10.37
N PRO A 378 -6.04 7.95 11.07
CA PRO A 378 -5.02 8.81 10.49
C PRO A 378 -4.32 8.09 9.33
N HIS A 379 -3.99 8.84 8.27
CA HIS A 379 -3.24 8.33 7.13
C HIS A 379 -1.76 8.71 7.29
N LEU A 380 -1.06 7.96 8.12
CA LEU A 380 0.32 8.26 8.48
C LEU A 380 1.31 8.17 7.30
N GLY A 381 1.06 7.33 6.31
CA GLY A 381 1.83 7.31 5.07
C GLY A 381 1.79 8.63 4.26
N SER A 382 0.91 9.55 4.62
CA SER A 382 0.88 10.94 4.14
C SER A 382 1.16 11.93 5.27
N GLY A 383 1.71 11.50 6.38
CA GLY A 383 2.18 12.35 7.46
C GLY A 383 3.34 13.22 6.99
N ILE A 384 3.40 14.44 7.51
CA ILE A 384 4.49 15.39 7.25
C ILE A 384 4.95 15.99 8.58
N SER A 385 6.20 16.42 8.63
CA SER A 385 6.76 17.11 9.80
C SER A 385 7.46 18.40 9.39
N TRP A 386 7.50 19.37 10.32
CA TRP A 386 8.21 20.63 10.14
C TRP A 386 8.58 21.26 11.47
N GLN A 387 9.44 22.28 11.44
CA GLN A 387 9.81 23.06 12.62
C GLN A 387 8.77 24.18 12.87
N ARG A 388 8.27 24.26 14.10
CA ARG A 388 7.37 25.31 14.57
C ARG A 388 7.76 25.75 15.98
N GLU A 389 8.04 27.06 16.15
CA GLU A 389 8.40 27.63 17.46
C GLU A 389 9.52 26.86 18.19
N GLY A 390 10.52 26.39 17.44
CA GLY A 390 11.68 25.65 17.97
C GLY A 390 11.41 24.18 18.30
N ARG A 391 10.23 23.62 17.94
CA ARG A 391 9.86 22.22 18.14
C ARG A 391 9.53 21.54 16.81
N THR A 392 9.76 20.25 16.74
CA THR A 392 9.29 19.45 15.62
C THR A 392 7.83 19.08 15.83
N VAL A 393 6.99 19.42 14.86
CA VAL A 393 5.59 19.01 14.83
C VAL A 393 5.32 18.12 13.64
N MET A 394 4.39 17.17 13.79
CA MET A 394 3.87 16.38 12.70
C MET A 394 2.39 16.66 12.46
N ALA A 395 1.96 16.48 11.24
CA ALA A 395 0.56 16.54 10.85
C ALA A 395 0.14 15.30 10.07
N THR A 396 -1.08 14.84 10.28
CA THR A 396 -1.66 13.72 9.55
C THR A 396 -3.13 13.99 9.21
N PRO A 397 -3.55 13.73 7.96
CA PRO A 397 -4.97 13.75 7.60
C PRO A 397 -5.68 12.51 8.13
N ASN A 398 -6.99 12.57 8.23
CA ASN A 398 -7.83 11.48 8.69
C ASN A 398 -8.75 11.01 7.56
N ILE A 399 -8.80 9.69 7.30
CA ILE A 399 -9.58 9.11 6.20
C ILE A 399 -11.01 8.73 6.57
N LYS A 400 -11.39 8.87 7.84
CA LYS A 400 -12.77 8.65 8.32
C LYS A 400 -13.44 9.94 8.76
N GLU A 401 -12.67 10.91 9.21
CA GLU A 401 -13.15 12.16 9.76
C GLU A 401 -12.57 13.36 9.02
N GLY A 402 -13.31 14.45 8.91
CA GLY A 402 -12.84 15.70 8.34
C GLY A 402 -11.90 16.44 9.30
N LEU A 403 -10.72 15.90 9.51
CA LEU A 403 -9.73 16.41 10.45
C LEU A 403 -8.31 16.28 9.91
N VAL A 404 -7.48 17.27 10.26
CA VAL A 404 -6.02 17.16 10.29
C VAL A 404 -5.58 17.29 11.75
N THR A 405 -4.81 16.33 12.24
CA THR A 405 -4.28 16.35 13.60
C THR A 405 -2.83 16.80 13.57
N ILE A 406 -2.50 17.80 14.40
CA ILE A 406 -1.14 18.32 14.61
C ILE A 406 -0.65 17.84 15.97
N ILE A 407 0.54 17.25 16.00
CA ILE A 407 1.12 16.62 17.18
C ILE A 407 2.53 17.20 17.38
N ASP A 408 2.85 17.56 18.60
CA ASP A 408 4.22 17.86 19.03
C ASP A 408 5.02 16.55 19.11
N MET A 409 6.15 16.45 18.42
CA MET A 409 6.93 15.22 18.35
C MET A 409 7.88 15.02 19.55
N ASP A 410 8.02 16.00 20.43
CA ASP A 410 8.80 15.88 21.66
C ASP A 410 7.92 15.38 22.82
N SER A 411 6.73 15.99 23.00
CA SER A 411 5.79 15.63 24.06
C SER A 411 4.77 14.58 23.67
N TRP A 412 4.55 14.37 22.37
CA TRP A 412 3.50 13.53 21.76
C TRP A 412 2.07 14.02 22.06
N GLU A 413 1.93 15.27 22.47
CA GLU A 413 0.63 15.88 22.72
C GLU A 413 0.01 16.41 21.43
N VAL A 414 -1.32 16.30 21.32
CA VAL A 414 -2.07 16.92 20.24
C VAL A 414 -2.15 18.41 20.45
N ILE A 415 -1.44 19.19 19.62
CA ILE A 415 -1.44 20.66 19.66
C ILE A 415 -2.77 21.20 19.12
N LYS A 416 -3.23 20.65 17.98
CA LYS A 416 -4.41 21.16 17.28
C LYS A 416 -5.10 20.09 16.46
N LYS A 417 -6.43 20.15 16.42
CA LYS A 417 -7.28 19.41 15.48
C LYS A 417 -7.93 20.43 14.55
N ILE A 418 -7.52 20.44 13.29
CA ILE A 418 -8.03 21.37 12.27
C ILE A 418 -9.19 20.69 11.55
N LYS A 419 -10.39 21.30 11.62
CA LYS A 419 -11.56 20.79 10.90
C LYS A 419 -11.44 21.08 9.40
N THR A 420 -11.68 20.06 8.58
CA THR A 420 -11.70 20.12 7.13
C THR A 420 -13.12 19.89 6.58
N LEU A 421 -13.34 20.14 5.31
CA LEU A 421 -14.66 19.97 4.67
C LEU A 421 -15.06 18.51 4.43
N GLY A 422 -14.22 17.58 4.82
CA GLY A 422 -14.43 16.13 4.75
C GLY A 422 -13.12 15.38 4.98
N PRO A 423 -13.16 14.03 5.02
CA PRO A 423 -11.99 13.21 5.24
C PRO A 423 -10.92 13.40 4.14
N GLY A 424 -9.67 13.60 4.56
CA GLY A 424 -8.51 13.76 3.69
C GLY A 424 -7.73 12.44 3.51
N PHE A 425 -6.91 12.40 2.47
CA PHE A 425 -6.06 11.25 2.19
C PHE A 425 -4.59 11.62 2.01
N PHE A 426 -4.30 12.68 1.24
CA PHE A 426 -2.94 13.14 0.96
C PHE A 426 -2.69 14.51 1.57
N MET A 427 -1.59 14.61 2.28
CA MET A 427 -1.06 15.87 2.81
C MET A 427 0.39 16.03 2.38
N ARG A 428 0.78 17.24 2.00
CA ARG A 428 2.13 17.58 1.57
C ARG A 428 2.51 18.98 1.97
N SER A 429 3.79 19.16 2.17
CA SER A 429 4.46 20.44 2.28
C SER A 429 5.85 20.33 1.66
N HIS A 430 6.62 21.38 1.74
CA HIS A 430 8.02 21.46 1.39
C HIS A 430 8.75 22.31 2.44
N GLU A 431 10.04 22.06 2.66
CA GLU A 431 10.84 22.83 3.64
C GLU A 431 10.82 24.34 3.32
N ASN A 432 10.87 24.70 2.03
CA ASN A 432 10.83 26.09 1.56
C ASN A 432 9.41 26.66 1.44
N SER A 433 8.36 25.89 1.68
CA SER A 433 6.98 26.38 1.61
C SER A 433 6.46 26.78 2.99
N ARG A 434 5.84 27.95 3.08
CA ARG A 434 5.08 28.38 4.26
C ARG A 434 3.87 27.51 4.55
N TYR A 435 3.35 26.82 3.56
CA TYR A 435 2.07 26.13 3.61
C TYR A 435 2.20 24.62 3.58
N ALA A 436 1.24 23.97 4.25
CA ALA A 436 0.93 22.57 4.09
C ALA A 436 -0.42 22.43 3.36
N TRP A 437 -0.49 21.50 2.41
CA TRP A 437 -1.67 21.30 1.57
C TRP A 437 -2.27 19.95 1.90
N VAL A 438 -3.61 19.89 2.03
CA VAL A 438 -4.35 18.63 2.29
C VAL A 438 -5.60 18.56 1.42
N ASP A 439 -5.84 17.43 0.81
CA ASP A 439 -7.05 17.19 0.04
C ASP A 439 -8.26 16.86 0.92
N VAL A 440 -9.46 16.98 0.34
CA VAL A 440 -10.71 16.44 0.86
C VAL A 440 -11.11 15.28 -0.05
N PHE A 441 -10.48 14.12 0.14
CA PHE A 441 -10.57 13.01 -0.81
C PHE A 441 -11.95 12.33 -0.82
N PHE A 442 -12.62 12.30 0.33
CA PHE A 442 -13.88 11.60 0.51
C PHE A 442 -15.05 12.54 0.79
N GLY A 443 -16.23 12.17 0.31
CA GLY A 443 -17.47 12.90 0.54
C GLY A 443 -17.82 13.91 -0.55
N PRO A 444 -18.79 14.79 -0.27
CA PRO A 444 -19.34 15.71 -1.27
C PRO A 444 -18.37 16.83 -1.68
N ASN A 445 -17.42 17.18 -0.81
CA ASN A 445 -16.45 18.25 -1.06
C ASN A 445 -15.13 17.74 -1.66
N ARG A 446 -15.11 16.59 -2.32
CA ARG A 446 -13.89 15.97 -2.89
C ARG A 446 -13.15 16.82 -3.92
N ASN A 447 -13.74 17.92 -4.36
CA ASN A 447 -13.13 18.92 -5.22
C ASN A 447 -12.35 20.00 -4.47
N ALA A 448 -12.29 19.92 -3.13
CA ALA A 448 -11.61 20.91 -2.30
C ALA A 448 -10.22 20.45 -1.87
N VAL A 449 -9.30 21.39 -1.80
CA VAL A 449 -7.97 21.25 -1.20
C VAL A 449 -7.76 22.41 -0.25
N HIS A 450 -7.43 22.12 0.99
CA HIS A 450 -7.11 23.12 2.00
C HIS A 450 -5.63 23.45 2.00
N VAL A 451 -5.32 24.73 2.12
CA VAL A 451 -3.97 25.26 2.34
C VAL A 451 -3.91 25.77 3.77
N ILE A 452 -3.00 25.17 4.55
CA ILE A 452 -2.82 25.43 5.97
C ILE A 452 -1.49 26.16 6.16
N ASP A 453 -1.52 27.29 6.86
CA ASP A 453 -0.29 27.97 7.28
C ASP A 453 0.39 27.17 8.40
N LYS A 454 1.66 26.83 8.21
CA LYS A 454 2.43 25.96 9.13
C LYS A 454 2.72 26.61 10.49
N GLN A 455 2.67 27.92 10.58
CA GLN A 455 2.94 28.63 11.85
C GLN A 455 1.66 28.90 12.64
N SER A 456 0.63 29.46 12.00
CA SER A 456 -0.65 29.73 12.67
C SER A 456 -1.53 28.49 12.83
N LEU A 457 -1.27 27.46 12.05
CA LEU A 457 -2.08 26.22 11.97
C LEU A 457 -3.54 26.51 11.59
N GLU A 458 -3.78 27.52 10.74
CA GLU A 458 -5.10 27.88 10.24
C GLU A 458 -5.21 27.58 8.74
N ILE A 459 -6.42 27.22 8.30
CA ILE A 459 -6.73 27.13 6.86
C ILE A 459 -6.79 28.55 6.32
N VAL A 460 -5.82 28.92 5.48
CA VAL A 460 -5.75 30.27 4.87
C VAL A 460 -6.46 30.34 3.52
N LYS A 461 -6.58 29.21 2.81
CA LYS A 461 -7.29 29.13 1.52
C LYS A 461 -7.89 27.75 1.32
N THR A 462 -9.01 27.68 0.65
CA THR A 462 -9.60 26.43 0.13
C THR A 462 -9.74 26.56 -1.38
N LEU A 463 -8.97 25.77 -2.09
CA LEU A 463 -8.99 25.70 -3.55
C LEU A 463 -10.08 24.74 -4.01
N ARG A 464 -10.79 25.09 -5.10
CA ARG A 464 -11.78 24.24 -5.78
C ARG A 464 -11.54 24.31 -7.30
N PRO A 465 -10.49 23.64 -7.78
CA PRO A 465 -10.00 23.85 -9.16
C PRO A 465 -10.97 23.39 -10.25
N VAL A 466 -11.80 22.37 -9.98
CA VAL A 466 -12.82 21.87 -10.92
C VAL A 466 -14.02 21.36 -10.13
N GLU A 467 -15.20 21.83 -10.48
CA GLU A 467 -16.44 21.35 -9.84
C GLU A 467 -16.67 19.86 -10.09
N ASN A 468 -17.18 19.17 -9.06
CA ASN A 468 -17.58 17.77 -9.10
C ASN A 468 -16.47 16.74 -9.42
N LYS A 469 -15.21 17.18 -9.63
CA LYS A 469 -14.07 16.29 -9.84
C LYS A 469 -13.20 16.21 -8.57
N THR A 470 -12.62 15.04 -8.33
CA THR A 470 -11.74 14.86 -7.16
C THR A 470 -10.42 15.60 -7.39
N ALA A 471 -10.11 16.54 -6.50
CA ALA A 471 -8.81 17.22 -6.45
C ALA A 471 -7.99 16.58 -5.34
N ALA A 472 -6.85 15.95 -5.67
CA ALA A 472 -6.11 15.15 -4.72
C ALA A 472 -4.63 15.03 -5.04
N HIS A 473 -3.88 14.61 -4.05
CA HIS A 473 -2.45 14.35 -4.10
C HIS A 473 -1.64 15.55 -4.58
N ILE A 474 -0.96 16.18 -3.69
CA ILE A 474 -0.10 17.35 -3.93
C ILE A 474 1.36 16.88 -3.95
N GLU A 475 2.19 17.48 -4.78
CA GLU A 475 3.64 17.34 -4.74
C GLU A 475 4.29 18.65 -5.14
N PHE A 476 5.47 18.92 -4.62
CA PHE A 476 6.19 20.16 -4.85
C PHE A 476 7.36 19.97 -5.83
N THR A 477 7.75 21.04 -6.53
CA THR A 477 9.03 21.11 -7.21
C THR A 477 10.19 21.00 -6.23
N ARG A 478 11.37 20.67 -6.73
CA ARG A 478 12.59 20.51 -5.94
C ARG A 478 12.89 21.68 -5.00
N ASP A 479 12.59 22.90 -5.45
CA ASP A 479 12.80 24.16 -4.71
C ASP A 479 11.59 24.56 -3.83
N GLY A 480 10.47 23.87 -3.96
CA GLY A 480 9.23 24.18 -3.24
C GLY A 480 8.45 25.36 -3.82
N LYS A 481 8.87 25.92 -4.96
CA LYS A 481 8.25 27.10 -5.55
C LYS A 481 6.87 26.82 -6.16
N TYR A 482 6.68 25.64 -6.70
CA TYR A 482 5.42 25.24 -7.30
C TYR A 482 4.86 24.00 -6.63
N ALA A 483 3.53 23.96 -6.52
CA ALA A 483 2.75 22.81 -6.04
C ALA A 483 1.92 22.25 -7.19
N LEU A 484 2.04 20.96 -7.46
CA LEU A 484 1.34 20.24 -8.51
C LEU A 484 0.17 19.46 -7.89
N LEU A 485 -1.04 19.69 -8.37
CA LEU A 485 -2.29 19.09 -7.89
C LEU A 485 -2.96 18.27 -8.99
N SER A 486 -3.38 17.04 -8.69
CA SER A 486 -4.11 16.18 -9.64
C SER A 486 -5.61 16.41 -9.59
N ILE A 487 -6.24 16.51 -10.75
CA ILE A 487 -7.67 16.31 -10.94
C ILE A 487 -7.88 14.85 -11.33
N TRP A 488 -8.33 14.05 -10.37
CA TRP A 488 -8.37 12.60 -10.46
C TRP A 488 -9.62 12.10 -11.17
N ASP A 489 -9.71 12.41 -12.46
CA ASP A 489 -10.82 12.04 -13.33
C ASP A 489 -10.30 11.63 -14.71
N MET A 490 -11.10 10.94 -15.55
CA MET A 490 -10.67 10.49 -16.88
C MET A 490 -10.29 11.65 -17.78
N ASP A 491 -11.12 12.69 -17.82
CA ASP A 491 -10.83 13.99 -18.39
C ASP A 491 -10.21 14.92 -17.33
N GLY A 492 -9.18 14.40 -16.67
CA GLY A 492 -8.47 15.06 -15.58
C GLY A 492 -7.38 16.00 -16.06
N ALA A 493 -6.64 16.50 -15.11
CA ALA A 493 -5.51 17.38 -15.36
C ALA A 493 -4.51 17.35 -14.22
N LEU A 494 -3.29 17.71 -14.52
CA LEU A 494 -2.31 18.17 -13.55
C LEU A 494 -2.31 19.70 -13.55
N ILE A 495 -2.54 20.30 -12.37
CA ILE A 495 -2.58 21.75 -12.22
C ILE A 495 -1.36 22.18 -11.41
N VAL A 496 -0.64 23.14 -11.94
CA VAL A 496 0.54 23.75 -11.29
C VAL A 496 0.10 25.06 -10.65
N TYR A 497 0.38 25.19 -9.36
CA TYR A 497 0.17 26.41 -8.59
C TYR A 497 1.51 27.00 -8.18
N ASP A 498 1.62 28.32 -8.19
CA ASP A 498 2.64 29.00 -7.41
C ASP A 498 2.36 28.74 -5.91
N ALA A 499 3.34 28.20 -5.20
CA ALA A 499 3.15 27.75 -3.83
C ALA A 499 3.07 28.88 -2.79
N GLU A 500 3.43 30.11 -3.15
CA GLU A 500 3.36 31.30 -2.30
C GLU A 500 2.08 32.08 -2.54
N THR A 501 1.78 32.40 -3.80
CA THR A 501 0.59 33.21 -4.18
C THR A 501 -0.69 32.36 -4.22
N LEU A 502 -0.55 31.03 -4.33
CA LEU A 502 -1.65 30.07 -4.46
C LEU A 502 -2.50 30.31 -5.72
N GLU A 503 -1.88 30.81 -6.78
CA GLU A 503 -2.51 31.03 -8.07
C GLU A 503 -2.14 29.94 -9.08
N GLU A 504 -3.07 29.57 -9.95
CA GLU A 504 -2.84 28.61 -11.01
C GLU A 504 -1.91 29.20 -12.07
N VAL A 505 -0.80 28.50 -12.35
CA VAL A 505 0.21 28.90 -13.34
C VAL A 505 0.04 28.14 -14.65
N LYS A 506 -0.26 26.82 -14.56
CA LYS A 506 -0.37 25.96 -15.73
C LYS A 506 -1.35 24.82 -15.47
N ARG A 507 -2.01 24.37 -16.53
CA ARG A 507 -2.89 23.20 -16.51
C ARG A 507 -2.54 22.28 -17.65
N ILE A 508 -2.30 20.99 -17.33
CA ILE A 508 -1.87 19.96 -18.27
C ILE A 508 -2.95 18.86 -18.28
N PRO A 509 -3.70 18.69 -19.38
CA PRO A 509 -4.68 17.62 -19.51
C PRO A 509 -4.02 16.24 -19.37
N MET A 510 -4.60 15.35 -18.55
CA MET A 510 -4.10 13.99 -18.31
C MET A 510 -5.24 13.04 -18.00
N SER A 511 -5.06 11.75 -18.33
CA SER A 511 -6.05 10.71 -18.07
C SER A 511 -5.94 10.18 -16.64
N LYS A 512 -6.79 10.72 -15.76
CA LYS A 512 -6.83 10.37 -14.33
C LYS A 512 -5.44 10.34 -13.67
N PRO A 513 -4.71 11.46 -13.68
CA PRO A 513 -3.45 11.56 -12.97
C PRO A 513 -3.70 11.31 -11.48
N SER A 514 -3.07 10.32 -10.92
CA SER A 514 -3.25 9.97 -9.51
C SER A 514 -2.14 10.56 -8.64
N GLY A 515 -1.04 9.84 -8.48
CA GLY A 515 0.12 10.33 -7.76
C GLY A 515 1.14 10.94 -8.70
N LYS A 516 1.84 11.95 -8.23
CA LYS A 516 3.03 12.49 -8.85
C LYS A 516 4.13 12.56 -7.81
N TYR A 517 5.35 12.30 -8.25
CA TYR A 517 6.46 12.04 -7.35
C TYR A 517 7.69 12.74 -7.92
N ASN A 518 8.15 13.77 -7.23
CA ASN A 518 9.36 14.49 -7.58
C ASN A 518 10.59 13.67 -7.16
N VAL A 519 11.60 13.59 -8.03
CA VAL A 519 12.81 12.81 -7.77
C VAL A 519 13.53 13.30 -6.53
N TRP A 520 13.73 14.61 -6.38
CA TRP A 520 14.39 15.20 -5.22
C TRP A 520 13.66 14.83 -3.92
N ASN A 521 12.37 15.10 -3.86
CA ASN A 521 11.57 14.89 -2.65
C ASN A 521 11.50 13.43 -2.23
N LYS A 522 11.70 12.48 -3.16
CA LYS A 522 11.68 11.04 -2.88
C LYS A 522 13.06 10.42 -2.62
N THR A 523 14.13 11.09 -3.01
CA THR A 523 15.50 10.60 -2.80
C THR A 523 16.20 11.28 -1.63
N ARG A 524 15.69 12.42 -1.16
CA ARG A 524 16.26 13.20 -0.05
C ARG A 524 15.32 13.17 1.17
N LEU A 525 15.91 13.29 2.35
CA LEU A 525 15.18 13.45 3.60
C LEU A 525 14.96 14.95 3.79
N SER A 526 13.78 15.44 3.48
CA SER A 526 13.41 16.84 3.66
C SER A 526 12.12 16.99 4.44
N ALA A 527 11.99 18.08 5.20
CA ALA A 527 10.79 18.40 5.96
C ALA A 527 9.59 18.62 5.02
N GLY A 528 8.43 18.11 5.38
CA GLY A 528 7.20 18.23 4.60
C GLY A 528 6.99 17.14 3.55
N THR A 529 7.96 16.24 3.36
CA THR A 529 7.79 15.06 2.50
C THR A 529 7.36 13.85 3.30
N SER A 530 6.56 12.98 2.69
CA SER A 530 6.26 11.64 3.21
C SER A 530 7.07 10.59 2.43
N HIS A 531 7.05 9.34 2.91
CA HIS A 531 7.80 8.22 2.32
C HIS A 531 7.70 8.06 0.81
#